data_586ceb8cd1a017f8899f7ad4c7bd9d77
#
_entry.id   586ceb8cd1a017f8899f7ad4c7bd9d77
#
_cell.length_a   1.000
_cell.length_b   1.000
_cell.length_c   1.000
_cell.angle_alpha   90.00
_cell.angle_beta   90.00
_cell.angle_gamma   90.00
#
_symmetry.space_group_name_H-M   'P 1'
#
loop_
_entity.id
_entity.type
_entity.pdbx_description
1 polymer ?
#
loop_
_entity_poly.entity_id
_entity_poly.type
_entity_poly.pdbx_seq_one_letter_code
_entity_poly.pdbx_strand_id
1 'polypeptide(L)'
;MMKSRSSQYLALGLGLGLALGALGPAKADPAAACQAQGGSYLSGTILHGPFFVRARHYRHGVALSHTKIILRGDNGQIYDIRADNVFANGYDSSPRRVPAPLSSLHVGERLYLCGKLYQSRSGRLGMDWVHTNCGAAPSHSAPNGSLALTPGQNLENSREYCGLW
;
A
#
# COMPACT_ATOMS: atom_id res chain seq x y z
N MET A 1 -57.01 -68.10 -23.39
CA MET A 1 -56.71 -67.19 -22.22
C MET A 1 -55.20 -66.96 -22.14
N MET A 2 -54.69 -65.87 -22.74
CA MET A 2 -53.28 -65.51 -22.73
C MET A 2 -53.10 -64.25 -21.87
N LYS A 3 -52.35 -64.35 -20.75
CA LYS A 3 -52.04 -63.24 -19.88
C LYS A 3 -50.77 -62.56 -20.42
N SER A 4 -50.93 -61.32 -20.84
CA SER A 4 -49.84 -60.41 -21.18
C SER A 4 -49.06 -59.93 -19.90
N ARG A 5 -47.79 -60.09 -19.87
CA ARG A 5 -46.89 -59.53 -18.83
C ARG A 5 -46.26 -58.23 -19.36
N SER A 6 -46.65 -57.12 -18.78
CA SER A 6 -46.05 -55.82 -19.02
C SER A 6 -44.71 -55.74 -18.29
N SER A 7 -43.62 -55.52 -19.04
CA SER A 7 -42.29 -55.27 -18.52
C SER A 7 -42.13 -53.77 -18.31
N GLN A 8 -41.90 -53.34 -17.05
CA GLN A 8 -41.61 -51.95 -16.73
C GLN A 8 -40.10 -51.79 -16.75
N TYR A 9 -39.59 -50.95 -17.64
CA TYR A 9 -38.22 -50.50 -17.66
C TYR A 9 -38.05 -49.29 -16.75
N LEU A 10 -37.28 -49.46 -15.67
CA LEU A 10 -36.88 -48.40 -14.75
C LEU A 10 -35.66 -47.67 -15.36
N ALA A 11 -35.84 -46.47 -15.85
CA ALA A 11 -34.77 -45.63 -16.33
C ALA A 11 -34.10 -44.91 -15.14
N LEU A 12 -32.88 -45.32 -14.77
CA LEU A 12 -32.04 -44.56 -13.86
C LEU A 12 -31.41 -43.38 -14.62
N GLY A 13 -31.92 -42.16 -14.38
CA GLY A 13 -31.30 -40.94 -14.83
C GLY A 13 -30.12 -40.55 -13.91
N LEU A 14 -28.85 -40.72 -14.38
CA LEU A 14 -27.68 -40.13 -13.73
C LEU A 14 -27.68 -38.63 -14.02
N GLY A 15 -28.11 -37.81 -13.04
CA GLY A 15 -27.97 -36.38 -13.08
C GLY A 15 -26.52 -35.97 -12.75
N LEU A 16 -25.76 -35.61 -13.77
CA LEU A 16 -24.39 -35.01 -13.60
C LEU A 16 -24.57 -33.55 -13.18
N GLY A 17 -24.58 -33.29 -11.87
CA GLY A 17 -24.60 -31.92 -11.34
C GLY A 17 -23.27 -31.26 -11.56
N LEU A 18 -23.15 -30.35 -12.55
CA LEU A 18 -22.05 -29.43 -12.65
C LEU A 18 -22.12 -28.42 -11.50
N ALA A 19 -21.29 -28.60 -10.46
CA ALA A 19 -21.04 -27.56 -9.47
C ALA A 19 -20.22 -26.45 -10.12
N LEU A 20 -20.87 -25.36 -10.59
CA LEU A 20 -20.18 -24.12 -10.89
C LEU A 20 -19.71 -23.51 -9.55
N GLY A 21 -18.45 -23.80 -9.19
CA GLY A 21 -17.76 -23.08 -8.13
C GLY A 21 -17.66 -21.60 -8.51
N ALA A 22 -18.36 -20.73 -7.78
CA ALA A 22 -18.19 -19.28 -7.92
C ALA A 22 -16.77 -18.92 -7.51
N LEU A 23 -15.88 -18.68 -8.49
CA LEU A 23 -14.58 -18.05 -8.27
C LEU A 23 -14.86 -16.63 -7.78
N GLY A 24 -14.73 -16.40 -6.47
CA GLY A 24 -14.76 -15.04 -5.93
C GLY A 24 -13.69 -14.17 -6.62
N PRO A 25 -13.88 -12.84 -6.70
CA PRO A 25 -12.90 -11.96 -7.31
C PRO A 25 -11.54 -12.17 -6.65
N ALA A 26 -10.54 -12.54 -7.44
CA ALA A 26 -9.17 -12.66 -6.97
C ALA A 26 -8.73 -11.28 -6.42
N LYS A 27 -8.26 -11.22 -5.17
CA LYS A 27 -7.68 -9.99 -4.62
C LYS A 27 -6.51 -9.60 -5.50
N ALA A 28 -6.51 -8.35 -6.00
CA ALA A 28 -5.41 -7.83 -6.78
C ALA A 28 -4.09 -7.95 -5.98
N ASP A 29 -3.04 -8.41 -6.64
CA ASP A 29 -1.70 -8.48 -6.06
C ASP A 29 -1.20 -7.06 -5.74
N PRO A 30 -0.92 -6.73 -4.46
CA PRO A 30 -0.47 -5.38 -4.07
C PRO A 30 0.83 -4.97 -4.75
N ALA A 31 1.73 -5.91 -5.03
CA ALA A 31 2.99 -5.63 -5.71
C ALA A 31 2.75 -5.24 -7.17
N ALA A 32 1.90 -5.98 -7.89
CA ALA A 32 1.52 -5.64 -9.26
C ALA A 32 0.78 -4.29 -9.33
N ALA A 33 -0.12 -4.02 -8.38
CA ALA A 33 -0.82 -2.75 -8.31
C ALA A 33 0.14 -1.57 -8.08
N CYS A 34 1.13 -1.71 -7.19
CA CYS A 34 2.16 -0.70 -6.95
C CYS A 34 3.04 -0.48 -8.19
N GLN A 35 3.44 -1.55 -8.86
CA GLN A 35 4.25 -1.46 -10.08
C GLN A 35 3.50 -0.70 -11.19
N ALA A 36 2.21 -0.92 -11.35
CA ALA A 36 1.37 -0.17 -12.28
C ALA A 36 1.30 1.34 -11.96
N GLN A 37 1.59 1.72 -10.72
CA GLN A 37 1.71 3.11 -10.25
C GLN A 37 3.17 3.63 -10.29
N GLY A 38 4.08 2.95 -10.97
CA GLY A 38 5.48 3.32 -11.11
C GLY A 38 6.34 3.03 -9.87
N GLY A 39 5.77 2.45 -8.81
CA GLY A 39 6.44 2.22 -7.54
C GLY A 39 7.02 0.82 -7.37
N SER A 40 7.78 0.67 -6.29
CA SER A 40 8.22 -0.61 -5.73
C SER A 40 7.40 -0.91 -4.49
N TYR A 41 6.91 -2.14 -4.39
CA TYR A 41 6.15 -2.59 -3.22
C TYR A 41 7.10 -3.08 -2.12
N LEU A 42 6.80 -2.70 -0.87
CA LEU A 42 7.48 -3.17 0.33
C LEU A 42 6.46 -3.38 1.43
N SER A 43 6.54 -4.51 2.12
CA SER A 43 5.79 -4.75 3.35
C SER A 43 6.73 -5.20 4.46
N GLY A 44 6.34 -4.92 5.71
CA GLY A 44 7.17 -5.26 6.85
C GLY A 44 6.63 -4.76 8.17
N THR A 45 7.41 -4.93 9.23
CA THR A 45 7.04 -4.57 10.61
C THR A 45 7.84 -3.36 11.09
N ILE A 46 7.19 -2.42 11.74
CA ILE A 46 7.82 -1.23 12.33
C ILE A 46 8.73 -1.67 13.50
N LEU A 47 10.00 -1.32 13.41
CA LEU A 47 10.98 -1.54 14.49
C LEU A 47 11.16 -0.30 15.36
N HIS A 48 11.16 0.89 14.76
CA HIS A 48 11.34 2.16 15.47
C HIS A 48 10.59 3.29 14.76
N GLY A 49 10.17 4.29 15.51
CA GLY A 49 9.43 5.45 15.04
C GLY A 49 7.95 5.36 15.39
N PRO A 50 7.12 6.28 14.85
CA PRO A 50 7.49 7.37 13.90
C PRO A 50 8.30 8.50 14.59
N PHE A 51 9.31 9.03 13.88
CA PHE A 51 10.13 10.14 14.35
C PHE A 51 9.96 11.37 13.46
N PHE A 52 9.78 12.54 14.06
CA PHE A 52 9.75 13.80 13.32
C PHE A 52 11.14 14.19 12.83
N VAL A 53 11.26 14.48 11.54
CA VAL A 53 12.46 15.03 10.91
C VAL A 53 12.16 16.45 10.43
N ARG A 54 12.82 17.43 11.04
CA ARG A 54 12.63 18.84 10.70
C ARG A 54 12.92 19.11 9.23
N ALA A 55 12.12 20.01 8.63
CA ALA A 55 12.36 20.52 7.30
C ALA A 55 13.74 21.21 7.18
N ARG A 56 14.45 20.91 6.11
CA ARG A 56 15.63 21.66 5.64
C ARG A 56 15.30 22.54 4.45
N HIS A 57 14.16 22.30 3.82
CA HIS A 57 13.67 23.02 2.64
C HIS A 57 12.27 23.52 2.87
N TYR A 58 11.96 24.64 2.24
CA TYR A 58 10.65 25.28 2.25
C TYR A 58 10.22 25.55 0.82
N ARG A 59 8.93 25.39 0.54
CA ARG A 59 8.32 25.84 -0.73
C ARG A 59 7.16 26.76 -0.41
N HIS A 60 7.16 27.94 -0.98
CA HIS A 60 6.11 28.97 -0.75
C HIS A 60 5.76 29.15 0.74
N GLY A 61 6.77 29.11 1.62
CA GLY A 61 6.59 29.25 3.07
C GLY A 61 6.20 27.95 3.80
N VAL A 62 5.93 26.86 3.07
CA VAL A 62 5.57 25.56 3.64
C VAL A 62 6.84 24.74 3.92
N ALA A 63 6.98 24.26 5.15
CA ALA A 63 8.11 23.44 5.57
C ALA A 63 7.98 22.01 5.00
N LEU A 64 8.99 21.51 4.28
CA LEU A 64 9.02 20.13 3.78
C LEU A 64 9.67 19.22 4.80
N SER A 65 8.93 18.91 5.86
CA SER A 65 9.37 17.98 6.92
C SER A 65 9.00 16.54 6.56
N HIS A 66 9.60 15.58 7.29
CA HIS A 66 9.38 14.15 7.05
C HIS A 66 9.06 13.43 8.34
N THR A 67 8.42 12.30 8.22
CA THR A 67 8.34 11.28 9.26
C THR A 67 9.27 10.13 8.89
N LYS A 68 10.16 9.77 9.82
CA LYS A 68 11.07 8.64 9.68
C LYS A 68 10.53 7.42 10.42
N ILE A 69 10.53 6.27 9.73
CA ILE A 69 10.18 4.97 10.30
C ILE A 69 11.29 3.98 9.96
N ILE A 70 11.70 3.16 10.91
CA ILE A 70 12.60 2.03 10.63
C ILE A 70 11.75 0.78 10.53
N LEU A 71 11.80 0.14 9.37
CA LEU A 71 11.00 -1.03 9.02
C LEU A 71 11.91 -2.25 8.82
N ARG A 72 11.51 -3.40 9.37
CA ARG A 72 12.03 -4.69 8.93
C ARG A 72 11.13 -5.22 7.84
N GLY A 73 11.61 -5.25 6.60
CA GLY A 73 10.88 -5.83 5.46
C GLY A 73 10.69 -7.34 5.62
N ASP A 74 9.70 -7.89 4.91
CA ASP A 74 9.43 -9.33 4.91
C ASP A 74 10.59 -10.16 4.33
N ASN A 75 11.47 -9.53 3.56
CA ASN A 75 12.72 -10.10 3.08
C ASN A 75 13.85 -10.09 4.13
N GLY A 76 13.56 -9.67 5.37
CA GLY A 76 14.52 -9.60 6.49
C GLY A 76 15.43 -8.36 6.49
N GLN A 77 15.41 -7.53 5.45
CA GLN A 77 16.23 -6.33 5.37
C GLN A 77 15.65 -5.16 6.18
N ILE A 78 16.51 -4.25 6.61
CA ILE A 78 16.11 -3.04 7.35
C ILE A 78 16.05 -1.86 6.38
N TYR A 79 14.95 -1.12 6.45
CA TYR A 79 14.68 0.03 5.61
C TYR A 79 14.46 1.31 6.43
N ASP A 80 15.01 2.43 5.96
CA ASP A 80 14.70 3.79 6.42
C ASP A 80 13.56 4.34 5.54
N ILE A 81 12.34 4.38 6.09
CA ILE A 81 11.16 4.89 5.38
C ILE A 81 11.06 6.39 5.65
N ARG A 82 10.86 7.17 4.58
CA ARG A 82 10.70 8.62 4.62
C ARG A 82 9.34 8.99 4.05
N ALA A 83 8.39 9.30 4.94
CA ALA A 83 7.10 9.85 4.58
C ALA A 83 7.18 11.38 4.53
N ASP A 84 6.69 11.97 3.46
CA ASP A 84 6.69 13.43 3.26
C ASP A 84 5.47 14.04 3.95
N ASN A 85 5.63 14.57 5.14
CA ASN A 85 4.54 15.03 6.01
C ASN A 85 3.52 15.95 5.34
N VAL A 86 3.90 16.66 4.29
CA VAL A 86 3.01 17.55 3.52
C VAL A 86 1.86 16.80 2.83
N PHE A 87 1.97 15.49 2.67
CA PHE A 87 0.92 14.63 2.13
C PHE A 87 0.07 13.94 3.21
N ALA A 88 0.40 14.12 4.49
CA ALA A 88 -0.46 13.68 5.58
C ALA A 88 -1.67 14.63 5.75
N ASN A 89 -2.86 14.07 6.01
CA ASN A 89 -4.04 14.89 6.25
C ASN A 89 -3.86 15.79 7.48
N GLY A 90 -4.27 17.07 7.35
CA GLY A 90 -4.15 18.05 8.43
C GLY A 90 -2.71 18.47 8.73
N TYR A 91 -1.84 18.44 7.73
CA TYR A 91 -0.47 18.95 7.84
C TYR A 91 -0.47 20.45 8.11
N ASP A 92 0.28 20.88 9.12
CA ASP A 92 0.56 22.29 9.42
C ASP A 92 1.73 22.78 8.54
N SER A 93 1.63 23.98 8.00
CA SER A 93 2.69 24.59 7.17
C SER A 93 4.05 24.74 7.88
N SER A 94 4.07 24.71 9.21
CA SER A 94 5.27 24.82 10.05
C SER A 94 5.28 23.80 11.21
N PRO A 95 5.19 22.49 10.93
CA PRO A 95 5.00 21.49 11.95
C PRO A 95 6.26 21.34 12.83
N ARG A 96 6.02 20.93 14.08
CA ARG A 96 7.08 20.57 15.04
C ARG A 96 6.94 19.13 15.53
N ARG A 97 6.00 18.37 14.96
CA ARG A 97 5.67 17.00 15.35
C ARG A 97 5.22 16.19 14.16
N VAL A 98 5.21 14.87 14.32
CA VAL A 98 4.62 13.94 13.35
C VAL A 98 3.14 14.26 13.16
N PRO A 99 2.62 14.40 11.92
CA PRO A 99 1.20 14.61 11.65
C PRO A 99 0.31 13.49 12.21
N ALA A 100 -0.95 13.82 12.52
CA ALA A 100 -1.87 12.90 13.19
C ALA A 100 -2.02 11.52 12.50
N PRO A 101 -2.15 11.38 11.17
CA PRO A 101 -2.25 10.06 10.55
C PRO A 101 -1.00 9.19 10.77
N LEU A 102 0.20 9.80 10.76
CA LEU A 102 1.46 9.10 10.94
C LEU A 102 1.84 8.90 12.40
N SER A 103 1.37 9.78 13.30
CA SER A 103 1.66 9.67 14.73
C SER A 103 0.90 8.52 15.42
N SER A 104 -0.11 7.95 14.76
CA SER A 104 -0.82 6.76 15.24
C SER A 104 -0.11 5.44 14.95
N LEU A 105 1.01 5.48 14.23
CA LEU A 105 1.79 4.29 13.94
C LEU A 105 2.59 3.83 15.16
N HIS A 106 2.63 2.52 15.41
CA HIS A 106 3.31 1.95 16.57
C HIS A 106 4.31 0.86 16.19
N VAL A 107 5.34 0.71 17.01
CA VAL A 107 6.29 -0.41 16.90
C VAL A 107 5.54 -1.75 16.99
N GLY A 108 5.90 -2.68 16.12
CA GLY A 108 5.25 -3.99 15.99
C GLY A 108 4.11 -4.02 14.96
N GLU A 109 3.57 -2.88 14.52
CA GLU A 109 2.56 -2.84 13.47
C GLU A 109 3.15 -3.15 12.10
N ARG A 110 2.31 -3.69 11.25
CA ARG A 110 2.65 -4.00 9.87
C ARG A 110 2.33 -2.82 8.96
N LEU A 111 3.28 -2.49 8.08
CA LEU A 111 3.08 -1.51 7.01
C LEU A 111 3.07 -2.16 5.64
N TYR A 112 2.28 -1.57 4.75
CA TYR A 112 2.21 -1.84 3.32
C TYR A 112 2.56 -0.55 2.59
N LEU A 113 3.61 -0.59 1.78
CA LEU A 113 4.22 0.59 1.17
C LEU A 113 4.29 0.42 -0.34
N CYS A 114 3.97 1.47 -1.04
CA CYS A 114 4.31 1.65 -2.45
C CYS A 114 5.10 2.95 -2.55
N GLY A 115 6.28 2.91 -3.15
CA GLY A 115 7.13 4.09 -3.21
C GLY A 115 8.38 3.85 -4.04
N LYS A 116 9.39 4.67 -3.83
CA LYS A 116 10.66 4.61 -4.52
C LYS A 116 11.74 4.06 -3.60
N LEU A 117 12.26 2.89 -3.93
CA LEU A 117 13.40 2.31 -3.21
C LEU A 117 14.69 3.09 -3.52
N TYR A 118 15.52 3.28 -2.52
CA TYR A 118 16.84 3.86 -2.66
C TYR A 118 17.88 3.14 -1.80
N GLN A 119 19.15 3.32 -2.16
CA GLN A 119 20.27 2.95 -1.31
C GLN A 119 21.13 4.20 -1.08
N SER A 120 21.39 4.50 0.19
CA SER A 120 22.27 5.62 0.55
C SER A 120 23.73 5.32 0.21
N ARG A 121 24.59 6.35 0.17
CA ARG A 121 26.04 6.18 -0.02
C ARG A 121 26.70 5.29 1.04
N SER A 122 26.13 5.19 2.24
CA SER A 122 26.59 4.30 3.32
C SER A 122 26.00 2.89 3.24
N GLY A 123 25.32 2.52 2.14
CA GLY A 123 24.74 1.20 1.92
C GLY A 123 23.38 0.98 2.59
N ARG A 124 22.83 1.95 3.33
CA ARG A 124 21.51 1.80 3.95
C ARG A 124 20.41 1.79 2.91
N LEU A 125 19.54 0.80 3.00
CA LEU A 125 18.32 0.71 2.19
C LEU A 125 17.25 1.66 2.74
N GLY A 126 16.42 2.18 1.87
CA GLY A 126 15.27 2.99 2.25
C GLY A 126 14.22 3.08 1.17
N MET A 127 13.12 3.73 1.53
CA MET A 127 12.03 4.04 0.62
C MET A 127 11.52 5.45 0.90
N ASP A 128 11.35 6.23 -0.14
CA ASP A 128 10.69 7.53 -0.17
C ASP A 128 9.53 7.53 -1.19
N TRP A 129 8.90 8.69 -1.43
CA TRP A 129 7.74 8.80 -2.33
C TRP A 129 6.59 7.84 -1.95
N VAL A 130 6.37 7.60 -0.66
CA VAL A 130 5.30 6.74 -0.14
C VAL A 130 3.97 7.50 -0.02
N HIS A 131 3.71 8.43 -0.92
CA HIS A 131 2.58 9.35 -0.91
C HIS A 131 1.90 9.45 -2.28
N THR A 132 0.70 10.04 -2.31
CA THR A 132 -0.01 10.30 -3.56
C THR A 132 0.80 11.21 -4.49
N ASN A 133 0.72 10.96 -5.79
CA ASN A 133 1.32 11.82 -6.80
C ASN A 133 0.38 13.00 -7.11
N CYS A 134 0.93 14.21 -7.23
CA CYS A 134 0.19 15.46 -7.44
C CYS A 134 -0.19 15.76 -8.89
N GLY A 135 -0.41 14.76 -9.72
CA GLY A 135 -1.01 14.96 -11.03
C GLY A 135 -0.12 14.67 -12.23
N ALA A 136 1.17 14.41 -12.04
CA ALA A 136 1.99 13.83 -13.10
C ALA A 136 1.59 12.37 -13.40
N ALA A 137 1.81 11.89 -14.62
CA ALA A 137 1.69 10.48 -14.90
C ALA A 137 2.68 9.70 -14.01
N PRO A 138 2.26 8.63 -13.32
CA PRO A 138 3.14 7.84 -12.47
C PRO A 138 4.33 7.28 -13.25
N SER A 139 5.52 7.34 -12.65
CA SER A 139 6.77 6.83 -13.23
C SER A 139 7.70 6.32 -12.13
N HIS A 140 8.76 5.60 -12.46
CA HIS A 140 9.77 5.17 -11.49
C HIS A 140 10.47 6.33 -10.75
N SER A 141 10.55 7.51 -11.34
CA SER A 141 11.11 8.70 -10.69
C SER A 141 10.12 9.43 -9.81
N ALA A 142 8.82 9.28 -10.10
CA ALA A 142 7.70 9.93 -9.41
C ALA A 142 6.49 8.98 -9.33
N PRO A 143 6.55 7.93 -8.51
CA PRO A 143 5.44 6.99 -8.39
C PRO A 143 4.22 7.63 -7.73
N ASN A 144 3.04 7.07 -7.99
CA ASN A 144 1.87 7.34 -7.17
C ASN A 144 1.89 6.36 -6.00
N GLY A 145 2.56 6.76 -4.93
CA GLY A 145 2.87 5.91 -3.80
C GLY A 145 1.79 5.88 -2.72
N SER A 146 2.05 5.08 -1.70
CA SER A 146 1.18 4.94 -0.53
C SER A 146 1.92 4.42 0.70
N LEU A 147 1.43 4.81 1.88
CA LEU A 147 1.81 4.25 3.18
C LEU A 147 0.53 3.85 3.90
N ALA A 148 0.41 2.58 4.28
CA ALA A 148 -0.82 2.01 4.79
C ALA A 148 -0.61 0.98 5.91
N LEU A 149 -1.55 0.92 6.86
CA LEU A 149 -1.68 -0.16 7.86
C LEU A 149 -2.46 -1.35 7.30
N THR A 150 -3.35 -1.09 6.35
CA THR A 150 -4.15 -2.13 5.67
C THR A 150 -4.14 -1.90 4.17
N PRO A 151 -4.14 -2.94 3.34
CA PRO A 151 -4.23 -2.80 1.89
C PRO A 151 -5.44 -1.94 1.46
N GLY A 152 -5.21 -0.99 0.56
CA GLY A 152 -6.25 -0.06 0.08
C GLY A 152 -6.41 1.24 0.87
N GLN A 153 -5.78 1.37 2.04
CA GLN A 153 -5.64 2.61 2.78
C GLN A 153 -4.44 3.41 2.25
N ASN A 154 -4.43 4.72 2.46
CA ASN A 154 -3.24 5.55 2.29
C ASN A 154 -3.25 6.69 3.31
N LEU A 155 -2.28 6.71 4.23
CA LEU A 155 -2.12 7.75 5.24
C LEU A 155 -1.46 9.01 4.69
N GLU A 156 -0.88 8.93 3.48
CA GLU A 156 -0.15 9.96 2.76
C GLU A 156 -0.90 10.36 1.47
N ASN A 157 -2.19 10.69 1.57
CA ASN A 157 -3.05 10.96 0.40
C ASN A 157 -3.62 12.38 0.34
N SER A 158 -3.16 13.30 1.18
CA SER A 158 -3.56 14.70 1.12
C SER A 158 -3.10 15.33 -0.21
N ARG A 159 -3.96 16.12 -0.81
CA ARG A 159 -3.68 16.90 -2.02
C ARG A 159 -3.65 18.41 -1.74
N GLU A 160 -3.73 18.80 -0.47
CA GLU A 160 -3.80 20.20 -0.03
C GLU A 160 -2.62 21.03 -0.55
N TYR A 161 -1.44 20.44 -0.53
CA TYR A 161 -0.21 21.12 -0.93
C TYR A 161 0.30 20.70 -2.32
N CYS A 162 -0.52 20.05 -3.13
CA CYS A 162 -0.13 19.67 -4.50
C CYS A 162 0.28 20.88 -5.37
N GLY A 163 -0.26 22.06 -5.11
CA GLY A 163 0.13 23.29 -5.79
C GLY A 163 1.55 23.79 -5.52
N LEU A 164 2.31 23.09 -4.65
CA LEU A 164 3.73 23.39 -4.42
C LEU A 164 4.66 22.84 -5.50
N TRP A 165 4.20 21.94 -6.39
CA TRP A 165 4.97 21.24 -7.43
C TRP A 165 4.56 21.59 -8.84
#